data_ca57eccd835e289a5686daa07754f4e8
#
_entry.id   ca57eccd835e289a5686daa07754f4e8
#
_cell.length_a   1.000
_cell.length_b   1.000
_cell.length_c   1.000
_cell.angle_alpha   90.00
_cell.angle_beta   90.00
_cell.angle_gamma   90.00
#
_symmetry.space_group_name_H-M   'P 1'
#
loop_
_entity.id
_entity.type
_entity.pdbx_description
1 polymer ?
#
loop_
_entity_poly.entity_id
_entity_poly.type
_entity_poly.pdbx_seq_one_letter_code
_entity_poly.pdbx_strand_id
1 'polypeptide(L)'
;MMRTSIYTEALNKAIGNIKPDDRFERVADEAEQTEEVIPADPDVRNYTYTFFEGKLYYRENSEMVRKEVSQTAEERIRSLDEIRQITRELIDIQMDGCSEEELSDKQRLLNVKYDAFIKQYGAITSKANRIAFRDDSDYPLLCSLEEVNEDGEVKKADMFYKQTIKAKTVIDRVETAVEALNVSVNEFGYVNLAYMLSIYERI
;
A
#
# COMPACT_ATOMS: atom_id res chain seq x y z
N MET A 1 -54.75 -3.63 26.11
CA MET A 1 -54.36 -2.83 24.95
C MET A 1 -54.12 -1.34 25.33
N MET A 2 -53.48 -1.01 26.47
CA MET A 2 -53.30 0.39 26.93
C MET A 2 -51.90 0.76 27.42
N ARG A 3 -50.90 -0.08 27.28
CA ARG A 3 -49.53 0.23 27.74
C ARG A 3 -48.61 0.83 26.71
N THR A 4 -48.90 0.67 25.40
CA THR A 4 -48.05 1.19 24.30
C THR A 4 -48.19 2.68 24.07
N SER A 5 -49.32 3.27 24.42
CA SER A 5 -49.62 4.70 24.23
C SER A 5 -48.81 5.62 25.14
N ILE A 6 -48.58 5.22 26.39
CA ILE A 6 -47.91 6.06 27.40
C ILE A 6 -46.42 6.21 27.11
N TYR A 7 -45.77 5.16 26.60
CA TYR A 7 -44.36 5.21 26.24
C TYR A 7 -44.12 6.04 24.98
N THR A 8 -45.04 5.99 24.01
CA THR A 8 -44.95 6.76 22.77
C THR A 8 -45.12 8.28 23.08
N GLU A 9 -46.02 8.63 23.98
CA GLU A 9 -46.27 10.01 24.38
C GLU A 9 -45.09 10.58 25.19
N ALA A 10 -44.54 9.80 26.12
CA ALA A 10 -43.34 10.17 26.88
C ALA A 10 -42.09 10.32 25.99
N LEU A 11 -41.93 9.44 24.98
CA LEU A 11 -40.83 9.49 24.01
C LEU A 11 -40.95 10.73 23.12
N ASN A 12 -42.12 11.03 22.58
CA ASN A 12 -42.36 12.20 21.75
C ASN A 12 -42.15 13.51 22.53
N LYS A 13 -42.52 13.54 23.83
CA LYS A 13 -42.24 14.67 24.69
C LYS A 13 -40.76 14.86 25.02
N ALA A 14 -40.04 13.75 25.17
CA ALA A 14 -38.58 13.79 25.37
C ALA A 14 -37.86 14.26 24.10
N ILE A 15 -38.24 13.78 22.91
CA ILE A 15 -37.70 14.20 21.60
C ILE A 15 -38.01 15.69 21.35
N GLY A 16 -39.23 16.15 21.65
CA GLY A 16 -39.60 17.57 21.46
C GLY A 16 -38.84 18.53 22.38
N ASN A 17 -38.21 18.06 23.44
CA ASN A 17 -37.39 18.88 24.35
C ASN A 17 -35.90 18.89 23.99
N ILE A 18 -35.48 18.11 23.01
CA ILE A 18 -34.11 18.15 22.50
C ILE A 18 -33.98 19.39 21.62
N LYS A 19 -33.35 20.43 22.15
CA LYS A 19 -32.99 21.58 21.32
C LYS A 19 -31.92 21.11 20.34
N PRO A 20 -32.05 21.39 19.03
CA PRO A 20 -30.98 21.13 18.07
C PRO A 20 -29.70 21.81 18.60
N ASP A 21 -28.62 21.05 18.67
CA ASP A 21 -27.33 21.64 19.04
C ASP A 21 -26.86 22.45 17.81
N ASP A 22 -26.74 23.77 17.97
CA ASP A 22 -26.30 24.71 16.91
C ASP A 22 -24.97 24.27 16.24
N ARG A 23 -24.26 23.34 16.85
CA ARG A 23 -23.08 22.72 16.27
C ARG A 23 -23.40 21.75 15.11
N PHE A 24 -24.61 21.20 15.06
CA PHE A 24 -25.05 20.34 13.95
C PHE A 24 -25.60 21.15 12.77
N GLU A 25 -26.09 22.34 12.95
CA GLU A 25 -26.52 23.20 11.82
C GLU A 25 -25.34 23.76 11.02
N ARG A 26 -24.14 23.86 11.63
CA ARG A 26 -22.93 24.31 10.92
C ARG A 26 -22.29 23.23 10.04
N VAL A 27 -22.63 21.95 10.24
CA VAL A 27 -22.11 20.85 9.42
C VAL A 27 -22.92 20.68 8.13
N ALA A 28 -24.15 21.21 8.08
CA ALA A 28 -24.99 21.15 6.88
C ALA A 28 -24.70 22.27 5.86
N ASP A 29 -23.94 23.31 6.24
CA ASP A 29 -23.52 24.42 5.37
C ASP A 29 -22.06 24.35 4.91
N GLU A 30 -21.29 23.32 5.32
CA GLU A 30 -20.08 22.95 4.59
C GLU A 30 -20.55 22.38 3.26
N ALA A 31 -20.50 23.23 2.22
CA ALA A 31 -20.79 22.87 0.85
C ALA A 31 -20.28 21.43 0.60
N GLU A 32 -21.13 20.58 0.02
CA GLU A 32 -20.71 19.36 -0.66
C GLU A 32 -19.56 19.76 -1.59
N GLN A 33 -18.35 19.71 -1.07
CA GLN A 33 -17.18 19.67 -1.93
C GLN A 33 -17.38 18.36 -2.69
N THR A 34 -17.89 18.46 -3.90
CA THR A 34 -17.95 17.34 -4.82
C THR A 34 -16.51 16.88 -4.97
N GLU A 35 -16.15 15.87 -4.20
CA GLU A 35 -14.83 15.24 -4.30
C GLU A 35 -14.67 14.84 -5.78
N GLU A 36 -13.64 15.36 -6.42
CA GLU A 36 -13.33 14.99 -7.81
C GLU A 36 -12.99 13.51 -7.82
N VAL A 37 -13.89 12.69 -8.36
CA VAL A 37 -13.76 11.24 -8.43
C VAL A 37 -13.54 10.84 -9.87
N ILE A 38 -12.54 10.02 -10.12
CA ILE A 38 -12.24 9.47 -11.44
C ILE A 38 -12.18 7.93 -11.36
N PRO A 39 -12.40 7.21 -12.48
CA PRO A 39 -12.24 5.75 -12.50
C PRO A 39 -10.83 5.35 -12.07
N ALA A 40 -10.72 4.26 -11.31
CA ALA A 40 -9.43 3.77 -10.86
C ALA A 40 -8.60 3.24 -12.04
N ASP A 41 -7.33 3.65 -12.08
CA ASP A 41 -6.33 3.03 -12.92
C ASP A 41 -6.06 1.60 -12.40
N PRO A 42 -6.15 0.55 -13.24
CA PRO A 42 -5.88 -0.83 -12.84
C PRO A 42 -4.49 -1.04 -12.24
N ASP A 43 -3.49 -0.28 -12.70
CA ASP A 43 -2.10 -0.41 -12.28
C ASP A 43 -1.81 0.24 -10.92
N VAL A 44 -2.70 1.11 -10.45
CA VAL A 44 -2.62 1.68 -9.10
C VAL A 44 -3.19 0.68 -8.10
N ARG A 45 -2.48 0.38 -7.02
CA ARG A 45 -2.99 -0.51 -5.96
C ARG A 45 -4.15 0.11 -5.20
N ASN A 46 -5.06 -0.76 -4.75
CA ASN A 46 -6.17 -0.34 -3.90
C ASN A 46 -5.67 0.18 -2.53
N TYR A 47 -6.29 1.20 -2.03
CA TYR A 47 -5.94 1.88 -0.77
C TYR A 47 -4.52 2.48 -0.78
N THR A 48 -4.11 3.08 -1.90
CA THR A 48 -2.85 3.81 -2.01
C THR A 48 -3.05 5.22 -2.53
N TYR A 49 -2.15 6.11 -2.13
CA TYR A 49 -2.01 7.43 -2.73
C TYR A 49 -1.36 7.30 -4.11
N THR A 50 -1.78 8.12 -5.04
CA THR A 50 -1.19 8.22 -6.38
C THR A 50 -1.32 9.63 -6.93
N PHE A 51 -0.56 9.94 -7.98
CA PHE A 51 -0.62 11.22 -8.66
C PHE A 51 -1.12 11.02 -10.08
N PHE A 52 -2.21 11.71 -10.42
CA PHE A 52 -2.77 11.74 -11.78
C PHE A 52 -2.88 13.21 -12.22
N GLU A 53 -2.34 13.55 -13.39
CA GLU A 53 -2.26 14.93 -13.90
C GLU A 53 -1.71 15.94 -12.88
N GLY A 54 -0.75 15.51 -12.06
CA GLY A 54 -0.11 16.34 -11.03
C GLY A 54 -0.89 16.53 -9.75
N LYS A 55 -2.12 16.04 -9.65
CA LYS A 55 -3.00 16.10 -8.48
C LYS A 55 -2.91 14.80 -7.67
N LEU A 56 -3.07 14.92 -6.36
CA LEU A 56 -3.08 13.79 -5.43
C LEU A 56 -4.45 13.11 -5.39
N TYR A 57 -4.45 11.80 -5.57
CA TYR A 57 -5.62 10.94 -5.43
C TYR A 57 -5.34 9.80 -4.46
N TYR A 58 -6.40 9.25 -3.92
CA TYR A 58 -6.37 8.03 -3.12
C TYR A 58 -7.31 7.01 -3.77
N ARG A 59 -6.81 5.81 -4.08
CA ARG A 59 -7.63 4.77 -4.69
C ARG A 59 -8.47 4.05 -3.66
N GLU A 60 -9.77 4.04 -3.89
CA GLU A 60 -10.76 3.27 -3.12
C GLU A 60 -11.56 2.37 -4.07
N ASN A 61 -11.18 1.09 -4.13
CA ASN A 61 -11.80 0.09 -5.01
C ASN A 61 -11.70 0.44 -6.51
N SER A 62 -12.84 0.75 -7.15
CA SER A 62 -12.93 1.09 -8.58
C SER A 62 -12.79 2.58 -8.87
N GLU A 63 -12.51 3.39 -7.88
CA GLU A 63 -12.48 4.85 -7.98
C GLU A 63 -11.19 5.42 -7.39
N MET A 64 -10.80 6.58 -7.89
CA MET A 64 -9.75 7.41 -7.31
C MET A 64 -10.38 8.73 -6.88
N VAL A 65 -10.29 9.01 -5.58
CA VAL A 65 -10.85 10.19 -4.93
C VAL A 65 -9.74 11.22 -4.74
N ARG A 66 -9.95 12.43 -5.25
CA ARG A 66 -9.00 13.52 -5.07
C ARG A 66 -8.85 13.86 -3.59
N LYS A 67 -7.60 14.02 -3.15
CA LYS A 67 -7.29 14.45 -1.79
C LYS A 67 -6.64 15.83 -1.83
N GLU A 68 -7.23 16.76 -1.10
CA GLU A 68 -6.66 18.09 -0.91
C GLU A 68 -5.95 18.13 0.44
N VAL A 69 -4.66 18.35 0.39
CA VAL A 69 -3.79 18.42 1.56
C VAL A 69 -2.93 19.69 1.48
N SER A 70 -2.24 20.05 2.55
CA SER A 70 -1.28 21.16 2.48
C SER A 70 -0.15 20.83 1.49
N GLN A 71 0.41 21.85 0.86
CA GLN A 71 1.52 21.70 -0.08
C GLN A 71 2.68 20.86 0.51
N THR A 72 3.03 21.10 1.76
CA THR A 72 4.11 20.35 2.44
C THR A 72 3.72 18.85 2.60
N ALA A 73 2.44 18.57 2.87
CA ALA A 73 1.96 17.18 2.97
C ALA A 73 1.97 16.50 1.59
N GLU A 74 1.55 17.22 0.54
CA GLU A 74 1.56 16.70 -0.82
C GLU A 74 2.99 16.39 -1.30
N GLU A 75 3.93 17.31 -1.11
CA GLU A 75 5.34 17.10 -1.45
C GLU A 75 5.94 15.89 -0.70
N ARG A 76 5.58 15.73 0.57
CA ARG A 76 5.99 14.57 1.37
C ARG A 76 5.42 13.27 0.82
N ILE A 77 4.11 13.23 0.51
CA ILE A 77 3.46 12.05 -0.07
C ILE A 77 4.06 11.73 -1.43
N ARG A 78 4.33 12.73 -2.26
CA ARG A 78 4.99 12.57 -3.57
C ARG A 78 6.37 11.92 -3.45
N SER A 79 7.16 12.39 -2.50
CA SER A 79 8.49 11.82 -2.27
C SER A 79 8.42 10.37 -1.76
N LEU A 80 7.44 10.05 -0.92
CA LEU A 80 7.20 8.67 -0.45
C LEU A 80 6.68 7.78 -1.58
N ASP A 81 5.83 8.29 -2.45
CA ASP A 81 5.35 7.58 -3.64
C ASP A 81 6.51 7.22 -4.58
N GLU A 82 7.41 8.15 -4.85
CA GLU A 82 8.62 7.88 -5.64
C GLU A 82 9.50 6.77 -5.01
N ILE A 83 9.73 6.82 -3.70
CA ILE A 83 10.49 5.79 -2.98
C ILE A 83 9.76 4.44 -3.07
N ARG A 84 8.44 4.42 -2.91
CA ARG A 84 7.61 3.23 -3.04
C ARG A 84 7.73 2.58 -4.41
N GLN A 85 7.63 3.38 -5.48
CA GLN A 85 7.76 2.89 -6.86
C GLN A 85 9.13 2.25 -7.09
N ILE A 86 10.21 2.94 -6.71
CA ILE A 86 11.57 2.40 -6.84
C ILE A 86 11.73 1.11 -6.02
N THR A 87 11.17 1.07 -4.82
CA THR A 87 11.24 -0.13 -3.96
C THR A 87 10.52 -1.31 -4.59
N ARG A 88 9.36 -1.10 -5.21
CA ARG A 88 8.64 -2.14 -5.94
C ARG A 88 9.41 -2.62 -7.16
N GLU A 89 9.89 -1.71 -7.98
CA GLU A 89 10.74 -2.06 -9.12
C GLU A 89 11.98 -2.86 -8.69
N LEU A 90 12.59 -2.48 -7.56
CA LEU A 90 13.74 -3.20 -7.00
C LEU A 90 13.36 -4.62 -6.52
N ILE A 91 12.18 -4.81 -5.99
CA ILE A 91 11.64 -6.13 -5.63
C ILE A 91 11.40 -6.96 -6.90
N ASP A 92 10.73 -6.39 -7.89
CA ASP A 92 10.33 -7.07 -9.11
C ASP A 92 11.55 -7.55 -9.91
N ILE A 93 12.56 -6.69 -10.13
CA ILE A 93 13.79 -7.10 -10.82
C ILE A 93 14.55 -8.21 -10.08
N GLN A 94 14.54 -8.21 -8.74
CA GLN A 94 15.16 -9.29 -7.97
C GLN A 94 14.37 -10.61 -8.11
N MET A 95 13.04 -10.55 -8.15
CA MET A 95 12.19 -11.73 -8.33
C MET A 95 12.34 -12.35 -9.71
N ASP A 96 12.46 -11.51 -10.74
CA ASP A 96 12.60 -11.93 -12.14
C ASP A 96 14.04 -12.40 -12.47
N GLY A 97 15.00 -12.00 -11.64
CA GLY A 97 16.43 -12.24 -11.84
C GLY A 97 17.07 -11.07 -12.59
N CYS A 98 17.90 -10.31 -11.91
CA CYS A 98 18.60 -9.15 -12.45
C CYS A 98 20.11 -9.35 -12.46
N SER A 99 20.80 -8.58 -13.29
CA SER A 99 22.26 -8.44 -13.24
C SER A 99 22.69 -7.64 -12.00
N GLU A 100 23.96 -7.80 -11.61
CA GLU A 100 24.54 -6.99 -10.51
C GLU A 100 24.52 -5.48 -10.84
N GLU A 101 24.66 -5.12 -12.11
CA GLU A 101 24.62 -3.73 -12.56
C GLU A 101 23.24 -3.13 -12.41
N GLU A 102 22.17 -3.82 -12.88
CA GLU A 102 20.79 -3.38 -12.72
C GLU A 102 20.39 -3.23 -11.24
N LEU A 103 20.78 -4.20 -10.43
CA LEU A 103 20.55 -4.17 -8.99
C LEU A 103 21.22 -2.94 -8.35
N SER A 104 22.52 -2.73 -8.66
CA SER A 104 23.30 -1.62 -8.13
C SER A 104 22.74 -0.25 -8.54
N ASP A 105 22.30 -0.12 -9.80
CA ASP A 105 21.73 1.13 -10.30
C ASP A 105 20.41 1.47 -9.61
N LYS A 106 19.52 0.50 -9.41
CA LYS A 106 18.26 0.69 -8.68
C LYS A 106 18.50 0.99 -7.19
N GLN A 107 19.45 0.31 -6.56
CA GLN A 107 19.86 0.58 -5.18
C GLN A 107 20.44 1.98 -5.03
N ARG A 108 21.25 2.44 -5.98
CA ARG A 108 21.78 3.81 -5.98
C ARG A 108 20.65 4.84 -6.08
N LEU A 109 19.69 4.61 -6.97
CA LEU A 109 18.53 5.50 -7.13
C LEU A 109 17.70 5.55 -5.83
N LEU A 110 17.42 4.38 -5.23
CA LEU A 110 16.72 4.29 -3.94
C LEU A 110 17.45 5.06 -2.84
N ASN A 111 18.78 4.90 -2.74
CA ASN A 111 19.61 5.62 -1.78
C ASN A 111 19.48 7.13 -1.95
N VAL A 112 19.60 7.65 -3.17
CA VAL A 112 19.51 9.08 -3.45
C VAL A 112 18.16 9.65 -3.04
N LYS A 113 17.06 8.97 -3.40
CA LYS A 113 15.70 9.44 -3.07
C LYS A 113 15.42 9.34 -1.57
N TYR A 114 15.82 8.25 -0.95
CA TYR A 114 15.68 8.07 0.50
C TYR A 114 16.46 9.11 1.29
N ASP A 115 17.74 9.36 0.96
CA ASP A 115 18.58 10.33 1.66
C ASP A 115 18.04 11.76 1.53
N ALA A 116 17.51 12.11 0.36
CA ALA A 116 16.84 13.38 0.14
C ALA A 116 15.59 13.52 1.02
N PHE A 117 14.78 12.45 1.08
CA PHE A 117 13.59 12.41 1.93
C PHE A 117 13.93 12.57 3.42
N ILE A 118 14.88 11.77 3.92
CA ILE A 118 15.29 11.81 5.33
C ILE A 118 15.80 13.19 5.74
N LYS A 119 16.59 13.83 4.86
CA LYS A 119 17.12 15.17 5.11
C LYS A 119 16.02 16.21 5.29
N GLN A 120 14.89 16.06 4.58
CA GLN A 120 13.82 17.06 4.57
C GLN A 120 12.73 16.73 5.58
N TYR A 121 12.36 15.44 5.76
CA TYR A 121 11.18 15.01 6.50
C TYR A 121 11.48 14.09 7.68
N GLY A 122 12.75 13.70 7.89
CA GLY A 122 13.14 12.72 8.90
C GLY A 122 12.75 11.28 8.52
N ALA A 123 12.98 10.35 9.43
CA ALA A 123 12.73 8.93 9.21
C ALA A 123 11.31 8.62 8.71
N ILE A 124 11.16 7.66 7.80
CA ILE A 124 9.86 7.19 7.29
C ILE A 124 8.97 6.75 8.45
N THR A 125 9.54 6.03 9.42
CA THR A 125 8.87 5.54 10.61
C THR A 125 8.54 6.63 11.64
N SER A 126 8.96 7.89 11.42
CA SER A 126 8.66 9.01 12.32
C SER A 126 7.15 9.24 12.46
N LYS A 127 6.74 9.80 13.62
CA LYS A 127 5.32 10.08 13.89
C LYS A 127 4.67 10.95 12.82
N ALA A 128 5.37 11.97 12.31
CA ALA A 128 4.84 12.89 11.30
C ALA A 128 4.60 12.20 9.95
N ASN A 129 5.54 11.37 9.51
CA ASN A 129 5.44 10.62 8.27
C ASN A 129 4.37 9.53 8.37
N ARG A 130 4.28 8.85 9.52
CA ARG A 130 3.23 7.87 9.80
C ARG A 130 1.83 8.50 9.73
N ILE A 131 1.63 9.69 10.28
CA ILE A 131 0.32 10.36 10.20
C ILE A 131 -0.03 10.71 8.75
N ALA A 132 0.94 11.16 7.96
CA ALA A 132 0.72 11.55 6.57
C ALA A 132 0.42 10.36 5.63
N PHE A 133 0.92 9.16 5.95
CA PHE A 133 0.89 8.02 5.02
C PHE A 133 0.27 6.74 5.61
N ARG A 134 -0.29 6.79 6.83
CA ARG A 134 -0.82 5.62 7.56
C ARG A 134 -1.96 4.90 6.84
N ASP A 135 -2.72 5.64 6.04
CA ASP A 135 -3.89 5.12 5.34
C ASP A 135 -3.49 4.46 4.00
N ASP A 136 -2.22 4.59 3.59
CA ASP A 136 -1.68 3.93 2.41
C ASP A 136 -1.32 2.47 2.71
N SER A 137 -1.86 1.54 1.92
CA SER A 137 -1.65 0.10 2.11
C SER A 137 -0.19 -0.34 1.91
N ASP A 138 0.64 0.50 1.28
CA ASP A 138 2.06 0.27 1.08
C ASP A 138 2.95 0.93 2.15
N TYR A 139 2.37 1.60 3.13
CA TYR A 139 3.17 2.18 4.21
C TYR A 139 4.03 1.15 4.96
N PRO A 140 3.55 -0.08 5.24
CA PRO A 140 4.40 -1.13 5.81
C PRO A 140 5.62 -1.49 4.94
N LEU A 141 5.47 -1.47 3.60
CA LEU A 141 6.59 -1.67 2.68
C LEU A 141 7.63 -0.55 2.83
N LEU A 142 7.20 0.69 2.90
CA LEU A 142 8.09 1.83 3.13
C LEU A 142 8.79 1.74 4.50
N CYS A 143 8.07 1.33 5.55
CA CYS A 143 8.67 1.11 6.87
C CYS A 143 9.74 0.01 6.87
N SER A 144 9.63 -1.00 6.01
CA SER A 144 10.63 -2.07 5.90
C SER A 144 11.98 -1.63 5.33
N LEU A 145 12.06 -0.39 4.82
CA LEU A 145 13.32 0.23 4.41
C LEU A 145 14.15 0.72 5.60
N GLU A 146 13.57 0.73 6.80
CA GLU A 146 14.22 1.22 8.02
C GLU A 146 14.26 0.13 9.10
N GLU A 147 15.43 -0.05 9.69
CA GLU A 147 15.63 -0.84 10.89
C GLU A 147 15.77 0.10 12.08
N VAL A 148 14.86 -0.02 13.03
CA VAL A 148 14.88 0.80 14.27
C VAL A 148 15.42 -0.06 15.41
N ASN A 149 16.54 0.34 16.02
CA ASN A 149 17.10 -0.35 17.17
C ASN A 149 16.35 0.01 18.47
N GLU A 150 16.71 -0.62 19.57
CA GLU A 150 16.12 -0.40 20.89
C GLU A 150 16.30 1.05 21.39
N ASP A 151 17.36 1.73 20.96
CA ASP A 151 17.65 3.12 21.29
C ASP A 151 16.89 4.13 20.43
N GLY A 152 16.13 3.64 19.44
CA GLY A 152 15.36 4.47 18.50
C GLY A 152 16.19 5.04 17.33
N GLU A 153 17.43 4.58 17.17
CA GLU A 153 18.23 4.94 15.98
C GLU A 153 17.74 4.20 14.76
N VAL A 154 17.64 4.92 13.65
CA VAL A 154 17.16 4.40 12.37
C VAL A 154 18.35 4.11 11.46
N LYS A 155 18.39 2.90 10.91
CA LYS A 155 19.37 2.46 9.90
C LYS A 155 18.66 2.03 8.62
N LYS A 156 19.35 2.14 7.50
CA LYS A 156 18.86 1.61 6.22
C LYS A 156 18.88 0.08 6.27
N ALA A 157 17.80 -0.53 5.81
CA ALA A 157 17.68 -1.97 5.67
C ALA A 157 18.63 -2.53 4.59
N ASP A 158 18.83 -3.82 4.62
CA ASP A 158 19.74 -4.54 3.71
C ASP A 158 19.46 -4.32 2.22
N MET A 159 18.22 -4.04 1.85
CA MET A 159 17.79 -3.79 0.46
C MET A 159 18.57 -2.66 -0.22
N PHE A 160 19.08 -1.70 0.53
CA PHE A 160 19.89 -0.59 0.01
C PHE A 160 21.29 -1.00 -0.46
N TYR A 161 21.78 -2.16 -0.05
CA TYR A 161 23.19 -2.52 -0.21
C TYR A 161 23.43 -3.90 -0.84
N LYS A 162 22.47 -4.81 -0.73
CA LYS A 162 22.62 -6.18 -1.21
C LYS A 162 21.32 -6.74 -1.77
N GLN A 163 21.42 -7.81 -2.54
CA GLN A 163 20.28 -8.58 -2.95
C GLN A 163 19.60 -9.23 -1.74
N THR A 164 18.31 -8.99 -1.58
CA THR A 164 17.50 -9.50 -0.47
C THR A 164 16.51 -10.58 -0.91
N ILE A 165 16.21 -10.64 -2.20
CA ILE A 165 15.26 -11.59 -2.80
C ILE A 165 16.01 -12.42 -3.82
N LYS A 166 15.85 -13.74 -3.74
CA LYS A 166 16.36 -14.65 -4.77
C LYS A 166 15.36 -14.73 -5.91
N ALA A 167 15.87 -14.72 -7.14
CA ALA A 167 15.05 -14.94 -8.30
C ALA A 167 14.29 -16.27 -8.20
N LYS A 168 13.06 -16.28 -8.67
CA LYS A 168 12.27 -17.49 -8.75
C LYS A 168 12.95 -18.48 -9.71
N THR A 169 13.40 -19.60 -9.19
CA THR A 169 13.95 -20.66 -10.03
C THR A 169 12.79 -21.35 -10.73
N VAL A 170 12.69 -21.15 -12.03
CA VAL A 170 11.74 -21.92 -12.85
C VAL A 170 12.32 -23.32 -13.01
N ILE A 171 11.61 -24.32 -12.50
CA ILE A 171 11.93 -25.74 -12.69
C ILE A 171 11.22 -26.18 -13.96
N ASP A 172 11.96 -26.26 -15.05
CA ASP A 172 11.47 -26.66 -16.37
C ASP A 172 11.60 -28.17 -16.63
N ARG A 173 12.32 -28.90 -15.75
CA ARG A 173 12.60 -30.32 -15.90
C ARG A 173 12.81 -31.01 -14.57
N VAL A 174 12.21 -32.20 -14.40
CA VAL A 174 12.37 -33.07 -13.23
C VAL A 174 12.49 -34.52 -13.66
N GLU A 175 13.16 -35.34 -12.84
CA GLU A 175 13.45 -36.75 -13.15
C GLU A 175 12.37 -37.72 -12.63
N THR A 176 11.60 -37.31 -11.61
CA THR A 176 10.60 -38.17 -10.98
C THR A 176 9.22 -37.54 -10.99
N ALA A 177 8.18 -38.41 -11.03
CA ALA A 177 6.80 -37.99 -10.95
C ALA A 177 6.47 -37.30 -9.58
N VAL A 178 7.18 -37.66 -8.52
CA VAL A 178 7.04 -37.05 -7.20
C VAL A 178 7.57 -35.62 -7.20
N GLU A 179 8.72 -35.37 -7.85
CA GLU A 179 9.23 -34.01 -8.03
C GLU A 179 8.27 -33.18 -8.88
N ALA A 180 7.75 -33.74 -10.01
CA ALA A 180 6.76 -33.04 -10.83
C ALA A 180 5.51 -32.66 -10.03
N LEU A 181 5.04 -33.54 -9.14
CA LEU A 181 3.93 -33.26 -8.25
C LEU A 181 4.25 -32.13 -7.27
N ASN A 182 5.41 -32.19 -6.63
CA ASN A 182 5.84 -31.14 -5.69
C ASN A 182 5.95 -29.78 -6.37
N VAL A 183 6.56 -29.73 -7.55
CA VAL A 183 6.66 -28.49 -8.34
C VAL A 183 5.27 -27.99 -8.73
N SER A 184 4.38 -28.87 -9.20
CA SER A 184 3.02 -28.51 -9.56
C SER A 184 2.23 -27.90 -8.36
N VAL A 185 2.33 -28.52 -7.19
CA VAL A 185 1.65 -28.01 -5.99
C VAL A 185 2.26 -26.69 -5.52
N ASN A 186 3.58 -26.53 -5.59
CA ASN A 186 4.25 -25.28 -5.21
C ASN A 186 3.90 -24.12 -6.15
N GLU A 187 3.79 -24.39 -7.47
CA GLU A 187 3.52 -23.36 -8.48
C GLU A 187 2.04 -22.95 -8.52
N PHE A 188 1.13 -23.92 -8.45
CA PHE A 188 -0.31 -23.71 -8.69
C PHE A 188 -1.18 -23.84 -7.45
N GLY A 189 -0.65 -24.34 -6.34
CA GLY A 189 -1.45 -24.68 -5.15
C GLY A 189 -2.34 -25.92 -5.32
N TYR A 190 -2.27 -26.59 -6.48
CA TYR A 190 -3.03 -27.80 -6.80
C TYR A 190 -2.27 -28.68 -7.79
N VAL A 191 -2.74 -29.91 -7.98
CA VAL A 191 -2.14 -30.87 -8.91
C VAL A 191 -2.55 -30.52 -10.35
N ASN A 192 -1.62 -30.02 -11.15
CA ASN A 192 -1.79 -29.73 -12.59
C ASN A 192 -1.09 -30.81 -13.41
N LEU A 193 -1.84 -31.84 -13.83
CA LEU A 193 -1.28 -32.98 -14.57
C LEU A 193 -0.65 -32.58 -15.91
N ALA A 194 -1.21 -31.59 -16.61
CA ALA A 194 -0.67 -31.13 -17.88
C ALA A 194 0.73 -30.50 -17.69
N TYR A 195 0.87 -29.68 -16.65
CA TYR A 195 2.14 -29.06 -16.28
C TYR A 195 3.16 -30.14 -15.82
N MET A 196 2.71 -31.06 -14.94
CA MET A 196 3.58 -32.17 -14.50
C MET A 196 4.13 -32.98 -15.66
N LEU A 197 3.31 -33.25 -16.68
CA LEU A 197 3.75 -33.98 -17.89
C LEU A 197 4.72 -33.16 -18.76
N SER A 198 4.61 -31.83 -18.74
CA SER A 198 5.49 -30.96 -19.51
C SER A 198 6.91 -30.86 -18.92
N ILE A 199 7.04 -30.98 -17.60
CA ILE A 199 8.32 -30.92 -16.89
C ILE A 199 8.93 -32.29 -16.56
N TYR A 200 8.13 -33.38 -16.66
CA TYR A 200 8.59 -34.76 -16.39
C TYR A 200 9.22 -35.37 -17.62
N GLU A 201 10.51 -35.70 -17.56
CA GLU A 201 11.15 -36.50 -18.56
C GLU A 201 10.85 -38.01 -18.37
N ARG A 202 10.16 -38.56 -19.35
CA ARG A 202 10.20 -40.01 -19.52
C ARG A 202 11.56 -40.39 -20.16
N ILE A 203 12.38 -41.09 -19.39
CA ILE A 203 13.53 -41.86 -19.92
C ILE A 203 13.01 -43.01 -20.78
#